data_44457b60cf6fef49051a1e766ffc9c04
#
_entry.id   44457b60cf6fef49051a1e766ffc9c04
#
_cell.length_a   1.000
_cell.length_b   1.000
_cell.length_c   1.000
_cell.angle_alpha   90.00
_cell.angle_beta   90.00
_cell.angle_gamma   90.00
#
_symmetry.space_group_name_H-M   'P 1'
#
loop_
_entity.id
_entity.type
_entity.pdbx_description
1 polymer ?
#
loop_
_entity_poly.entity_id
_entity_poly.type
_entity_poly.pdbx_seq_one_letter_code
_entity_poly.pdbx_strand_id
1 'polypeptide(L)'
;MTTSQVRRNVLVLALCQAVSMTAMTITVTVTVLNGEALVTDKAWATVPIGLQAVATMLTTIPASALMRARGRRFGFTLGALAGIVGGILGVLSVVDLSFWLLCLANVAIGAAQGFAVFYRFAAADAADEAFRSRAISLVLAGGVVAGIFGPTLSQWSREMFPSDIFAGCYGVIVLLYLGILGLLPLARMPPLLSREERRQSGRPLVVILRQPVAVVALLAGMIGYGVMAFLMTATPLAMTHHHFEFSDWRSVIQWHVLGMFAPSFVTGSIIKRVGVLNVLWLGTV
;
A
#
# COMPACT_ATOMS: atom_id res chain seq x y z
N MET A 1 -19.28 19.89 -7.20
CA MET A 1 -19.15 19.67 -5.73
C MET A 1 -18.74 21.00 -5.07
N THR A 2 -19.19 21.29 -3.84
CA THR A 2 -18.72 22.49 -3.12
C THR A 2 -17.25 22.30 -2.66
N THR A 3 -16.51 23.38 -2.49
CA THR A 3 -15.10 23.35 -2.01
C THR A 3 -14.98 22.58 -0.69
N SER A 4 -15.94 22.72 0.21
CA SER A 4 -16.00 21.97 1.48
C SER A 4 -16.15 20.46 1.27
N GLN A 5 -16.97 20.02 0.31
CA GLN A 5 -17.14 18.60 -0.02
C GLN A 5 -15.86 18.00 -0.64
N VAL A 6 -15.18 18.75 -1.50
CA VAL A 6 -13.90 18.33 -2.10
C VAL A 6 -12.85 18.11 -1.01
N ARG A 7 -12.67 19.09 -0.12
CA ARG A 7 -11.71 18.98 0.99
C ARG A 7 -12.01 17.81 1.90
N ARG A 8 -13.30 17.59 2.24
CA ARG A 8 -13.72 16.42 3.05
C ARG A 8 -13.40 15.10 2.36
N ASN A 9 -13.70 14.98 1.07
CA ASN A 9 -13.40 13.76 0.30
C ASN A 9 -11.90 13.47 0.27
N VAL A 10 -11.08 14.50 0.01
CA VAL A 10 -9.61 14.35 0.00
C VAL A 10 -9.10 13.95 1.38
N LEU A 11 -9.64 14.53 2.46
CA LEU A 11 -9.25 14.16 3.83
C LEU A 11 -9.61 12.70 4.15
N VAL A 12 -10.83 12.26 3.83
CA VAL A 12 -11.25 10.86 4.06
C VAL A 12 -10.39 9.89 3.27
N LEU A 13 -10.09 10.20 2.00
CA LEU A 13 -9.22 9.36 1.17
C LEU A 13 -7.78 9.36 1.68
N ALA A 14 -7.27 10.48 2.20
CA ALA A 14 -5.96 10.56 2.83
C ALA A 14 -5.90 9.70 4.12
N LEU A 15 -6.96 9.73 4.92
CA LEU A 15 -7.07 8.86 6.10
C LEU A 15 -7.15 7.37 5.70
N CYS A 16 -7.95 7.01 4.69
CA CYS A 16 -7.99 5.64 4.17
C CYS A 16 -6.61 5.19 3.66
N GLN A 17 -5.88 6.06 2.96
CA GLN A 17 -4.51 5.80 2.50
C GLN A 17 -3.56 5.60 3.69
N ALA A 18 -3.60 6.48 4.70
CA ALA A 18 -2.76 6.38 5.89
C ALA A 18 -3.00 5.04 6.62
N VAL A 19 -4.27 4.67 6.82
CA VAL A 19 -4.65 3.41 7.47
C VAL A 19 -4.21 2.19 6.64
N SER A 20 -4.43 2.22 5.32
CA SER A 20 -4.02 1.13 4.43
C SER A 20 -2.49 0.97 4.39
N MET A 21 -1.74 2.07 4.35
CA MET A 21 -0.28 2.04 4.39
C MET A 21 0.25 1.59 5.76
N THR A 22 -0.42 1.94 6.85
CA THR A 22 -0.11 1.43 8.19
C THR A 22 -0.25 -0.08 8.24
N ALA A 23 -1.36 -0.63 7.70
CA ALA A 23 -1.56 -2.08 7.59
C ALA A 23 -0.46 -2.75 6.74
N MET A 24 -0.08 -2.12 5.61
CA MET A 24 1.03 -2.59 4.77
C MET A 24 2.35 -2.61 5.53
N THR A 25 2.67 -1.54 6.26
CA THR A 25 3.92 -1.46 7.02
C THR A 25 3.97 -2.54 8.11
N ILE A 26 2.87 -2.77 8.85
CA ILE A 26 2.76 -3.87 9.80
C ILE A 26 3.03 -5.21 9.09
N THR A 27 2.36 -5.47 7.96
CA THR A 27 2.52 -6.71 7.20
C THR A 27 3.98 -6.95 6.80
N VAL A 28 4.64 -5.95 6.19
CA VAL A 28 6.06 -6.07 5.79
C VAL A 28 6.96 -6.33 7.00
N THR A 29 6.66 -5.69 8.13
CA THR A 29 7.43 -5.82 9.36
C THR A 29 7.37 -7.24 9.94
N VAL A 30 6.22 -7.91 9.89
CA VAL A 30 6.02 -9.17 10.64
C VAL A 30 5.95 -10.42 9.74
N THR A 31 5.56 -10.29 8.47
CA THR A 31 5.30 -11.46 7.61
C THR A 31 6.56 -12.31 7.37
N VAL A 32 7.71 -11.68 7.13
CA VAL A 32 8.95 -12.41 6.85
C VAL A 32 9.39 -13.20 8.08
N LEU A 33 9.32 -12.59 9.27
CA LEU A 33 9.69 -13.25 10.53
C LEU A 33 8.71 -14.38 10.89
N ASN A 34 7.41 -14.14 10.70
CA ASN A 34 6.41 -15.21 10.86
C ASN A 34 6.63 -16.34 9.85
N GLY A 35 6.93 -16.00 8.60
CA GLY A 35 7.28 -16.98 7.57
C GLY A 35 8.50 -17.82 7.96
N GLU A 36 9.54 -17.16 8.45
CA GLU A 36 10.76 -17.84 8.92
C GLU A 36 10.50 -18.79 10.09
N ALA A 37 9.60 -18.46 11.01
CA ALA A 37 9.20 -19.32 12.11
C ALA A 37 8.40 -20.55 11.68
N LEU A 38 7.68 -20.47 10.55
CA LEU A 38 6.77 -21.52 10.06
C LEU A 38 7.43 -22.51 9.09
N VAL A 39 8.64 -22.24 8.59
CA VAL A 39 9.30 -23.09 7.59
C VAL A 39 10.63 -23.63 8.08
N THR A 40 10.93 -24.88 7.68
CA THR A 40 12.23 -25.48 7.93
C THR A 40 13.31 -24.93 7.00
N ASP A 41 12.98 -24.81 5.70
CA ASP A 41 13.85 -24.21 4.69
C ASP A 41 13.60 -22.69 4.62
N LYS A 42 14.55 -21.92 5.12
CA LYS A 42 14.49 -20.44 5.20
C LYS A 42 14.35 -19.74 3.85
N ALA A 43 14.65 -20.42 2.74
CA ALA A 43 14.41 -19.88 1.41
C ALA A 43 12.93 -19.55 1.15
N TRP A 44 12.01 -20.23 1.84
CA TRP A 44 10.56 -20.01 1.72
C TRP A 44 10.03 -18.85 2.56
N ALA A 45 10.80 -18.33 3.52
CA ALA A 45 10.34 -17.32 4.47
C ALA A 45 9.78 -16.04 3.80
N THR A 46 10.32 -15.66 2.64
CA THR A 46 9.92 -14.46 1.90
C THR A 46 8.81 -14.69 0.87
N VAL A 47 8.41 -15.93 0.63
CA VAL A 47 7.37 -16.27 -0.36
C VAL A 47 6.04 -15.57 -0.07
N PRO A 48 5.53 -15.50 1.18
CA PRO A 48 4.26 -14.83 1.45
C PRO A 48 4.27 -13.36 1.03
N ILE A 49 5.36 -12.62 1.32
CA ILE A 49 5.46 -11.20 0.93
C ILE A 49 5.63 -11.04 -0.60
N GLY A 50 6.31 -11.98 -1.26
CA GLY A 50 6.37 -12.05 -2.71
C GLY A 50 4.99 -12.25 -3.35
N LEU A 51 4.18 -13.16 -2.79
CA LEU A 51 2.80 -13.38 -3.21
C LEU A 51 1.92 -12.15 -3.00
N GLN A 52 2.13 -11.39 -1.93
CA GLN A 52 1.45 -10.11 -1.72
C GLN A 52 1.73 -9.13 -2.87
N ALA A 53 2.99 -8.99 -3.28
CA ALA A 53 3.37 -8.11 -4.39
C ALA A 53 2.72 -8.54 -5.71
N VAL A 54 2.75 -9.84 -6.02
CA VAL A 54 2.09 -10.43 -7.19
C VAL A 54 0.58 -10.20 -7.16
N ALA A 55 -0.07 -10.44 -6.01
CA ALA A 55 -1.50 -10.22 -5.85
C ALA A 55 -1.88 -8.73 -6.02
N THR A 56 -1.07 -7.80 -5.51
CA THR A 56 -1.25 -6.36 -5.72
C THR A 56 -1.21 -6.02 -7.21
N MET A 57 -0.21 -6.51 -7.91
CA MET A 57 -0.05 -6.30 -9.36
C MET A 57 -1.25 -6.85 -10.15
N LEU A 58 -1.61 -8.10 -9.91
CA LEU A 58 -2.70 -8.78 -10.62
C LEU A 58 -4.06 -8.14 -10.33
N THR A 59 -4.27 -7.61 -9.12
CA THR A 59 -5.52 -6.97 -8.72
C THR A 59 -5.69 -5.57 -9.29
N THR A 60 -4.62 -4.84 -9.57
CA THR A 60 -4.69 -3.44 -10.02
C THR A 60 -5.53 -3.27 -11.29
N ILE A 61 -5.37 -4.14 -12.29
CA ILE A 61 -6.14 -4.07 -13.56
C ILE A 61 -7.63 -4.36 -13.32
N PRO A 62 -8.03 -5.50 -12.73
CA PRO A 62 -9.44 -5.79 -12.48
C PRO A 62 -10.07 -4.80 -11.49
N ALA A 63 -9.33 -4.28 -10.51
CA ALA A 63 -9.80 -3.24 -9.59
C ALA A 63 -10.19 -1.97 -10.35
N SER A 64 -9.34 -1.51 -11.30
CA SER A 64 -9.64 -0.36 -12.15
C SER A 64 -10.90 -0.58 -12.98
N ALA A 65 -11.03 -1.74 -13.64
CA ALA A 65 -12.20 -2.10 -14.44
C ALA A 65 -13.48 -2.15 -13.56
N LEU A 66 -13.40 -2.75 -12.39
CA LEU A 66 -14.51 -2.85 -11.44
C LEU A 66 -14.95 -1.48 -10.92
N MET A 67 -14.00 -0.62 -10.56
CA MET A 67 -14.28 0.75 -10.13
C MET A 67 -14.92 1.59 -11.23
N ARG A 68 -14.52 1.37 -12.48
CA ARG A 68 -15.16 1.99 -13.64
C ARG A 68 -16.59 1.49 -13.84
N ALA A 69 -16.84 0.19 -13.60
CA ALA A 69 -18.16 -0.43 -13.82
C ALA A 69 -19.16 -0.13 -12.68
N ARG A 70 -18.71 -0.23 -11.42
CA ARG A 70 -19.55 -0.16 -10.22
C ARG A 70 -19.27 1.02 -9.30
N GLY A 71 -18.30 1.86 -9.65
CA GLY A 71 -17.90 3.03 -8.88
C GLY A 71 -16.76 2.79 -7.91
N ARG A 72 -16.06 3.87 -7.60
CA ARG A 72 -14.86 3.83 -6.74
C ARG A 72 -15.17 3.34 -5.32
N ARG A 73 -16.32 3.75 -4.75
CA ARG A 73 -16.74 3.34 -3.41
C ARG A 73 -16.88 1.82 -3.31
N PHE A 74 -17.54 1.19 -4.31
CA PHE A 74 -17.69 -0.26 -4.34
C PHE A 74 -16.32 -0.97 -4.38
N GLY A 75 -15.39 -0.49 -5.23
CA GLY A 75 -14.05 -1.07 -5.30
C GLY A 75 -13.28 -0.92 -3.97
N PHE A 76 -13.32 0.25 -3.33
CA PHE A 76 -12.66 0.46 -2.03
C PHE A 76 -13.27 -0.41 -0.92
N THR A 77 -14.60 -0.59 -0.92
CA THR A 77 -15.26 -1.51 0.02
C THR A 77 -14.78 -2.94 -0.18
N LEU A 78 -14.69 -3.41 -1.43
CA LEU A 78 -14.18 -4.75 -1.74
C LEU A 78 -12.71 -4.90 -1.33
N GLY A 79 -11.88 -3.89 -1.58
CA GLY A 79 -10.49 -3.86 -1.12
C GLY A 79 -10.37 -3.95 0.40
N ALA A 80 -11.21 -3.20 1.14
CA ALA A 80 -11.22 -3.25 2.60
C ALA A 80 -11.67 -4.63 3.12
N LEU A 81 -12.68 -5.25 2.49
CA LEU A 81 -13.10 -6.62 2.83
C LEU A 81 -12.00 -7.64 2.57
N ALA A 82 -11.28 -7.52 1.45
CA ALA A 82 -10.12 -8.37 1.17
C ALA A 82 -9.04 -8.21 2.26
N GLY A 83 -8.78 -6.98 2.73
CA GLY A 83 -7.85 -6.73 3.81
C GLY A 83 -8.29 -7.32 5.16
N ILE A 84 -9.59 -7.29 5.48
CA ILE A 84 -10.16 -7.95 6.66
C ILE A 84 -9.94 -9.45 6.58
N VAL A 85 -10.28 -10.07 5.44
CA VAL A 85 -10.07 -11.50 5.22
C VAL A 85 -8.60 -11.86 5.35
N GLY A 86 -7.70 -11.04 4.77
CA GLY A 86 -6.26 -11.23 4.90
C GLY A 86 -5.76 -11.15 6.34
N GLY A 87 -6.26 -10.19 7.11
CA GLY A 87 -5.93 -10.07 8.54
C GLY A 87 -6.41 -11.29 9.35
N ILE A 88 -7.66 -11.76 9.12
CA ILE A 88 -8.20 -12.95 9.78
C ILE A 88 -7.37 -14.19 9.42
N LEU A 89 -7.07 -14.41 8.14
CA LEU A 89 -6.22 -15.52 7.70
C LEU A 89 -4.81 -15.42 8.29
N GLY A 90 -4.29 -14.19 8.48
CA GLY A 90 -3.02 -13.93 9.14
C GLY A 90 -3.05 -14.34 10.63
N VAL A 91 -4.11 -14.02 11.36
CA VAL A 91 -4.29 -14.52 12.75
C VAL A 91 -4.32 -16.04 12.77
N LEU A 92 -5.13 -16.67 11.92
CA LEU A 92 -5.24 -18.13 11.84
C LEU A 92 -3.90 -18.77 11.44
N SER A 93 -3.09 -18.13 10.59
CA SER A 93 -1.78 -18.65 10.21
C SER A 93 -0.82 -18.78 11.38
N VAL A 94 -0.92 -17.87 12.35
CA VAL A 94 -0.10 -17.89 13.57
C VAL A 94 -0.62 -18.95 14.54
N VAL A 95 -1.94 -18.97 14.80
CA VAL A 95 -2.58 -19.90 15.75
C VAL A 95 -2.44 -21.36 15.30
N ASP A 96 -2.69 -21.62 14.01
CA ASP A 96 -2.64 -22.98 13.43
C ASP A 96 -1.23 -23.36 12.93
N LEU A 97 -0.22 -22.48 13.13
CA LEU A 97 1.15 -22.66 12.66
C LEU A 97 1.24 -23.03 11.18
N SER A 98 0.41 -22.39 10.34
CA SER A 98 0.23 -22.76 8.95
C SER A 98 0.86 -21.76 7.99
N PHE A 99 1.94 -22.16 7.31
CA PHE A 99 2.58 -21.39 6.26
C PHE A 99 1.65 -21.08 5.07
N TRP A 100 0.79 -22.02 4.69
CA TRP A 100 -0.14 -21.82 3.58
C TRP A 100 -1.22 -20.78 3.89
N LEU A 101 -1.71 -20.73 5.14
CA LEU A 101 -2.61 -19.68 5.58
C LEU A 101 -1.91 -18.32 5.54
N LEU A 102 -0.62 -18.25 5.89
CA LEU A 102 0.16 -17.02 5.78
C LEU A 102 0.29 -16.57 4.32
N CYS A 103 0.50 -17.49 3.38
CA CYS A 103 0.51 -17.19 1.96
C CYS A 103 -0.84 -16.61 1.48
N LEU A 104 -1.96 -17.26 1.84
CA LEU A 104 -3.31 -16.80 1.49
C LEU A 104 -3.64 -15.45 2.12
N ALA A 105 -3.24 -15.23 3.37
CA ALA A 105 -3.36 -13.95 4.07
C ALA A 105 -2.70 -12.83 3.26
N ASN A 106 -1.46 -13.06 2.83
CA ASN A 106 -0.70 -12.09 2.06
C ASN A 106 -1.26 -11.85 0.66
N VAL A 107 -1.82 -12.87 0.00
CA VAL A 107 -2.56 -12.70 -1.25
C VAL A 107 -3.76 -11.79 -1.06
N ALA A 108 -4.56 -11.99 0.00
CA ALA A 108 -5.73 -11.18 0.29
C ALA A 108 -5.35 -9.72 0.65
N ILE A 109 -4.29 -9.52 1.47
CA ILE A 109 -3.75 -8.19 1.79
C ILE A 109 -3.21 -7.52 0.52
N GLY A 110 -2.52 -8.26 -0.36
CA GLY A 110 -2.05 -7.77 -1.64
C GLY A 110 -3.20 -7.31 -2.55
N ALA A 111 -4.29 -8.05 -2.59
CA ALA A 111 -5.50 -7.65 -3.30
C ALA A 111 -6.06 -6.34 -2.72
N ALA A 112 -6.13 -6.19 -1.40
CA ALA A 112 -6.55 -4.95 -0.75
C ALA A 112 -5.66 -3.75 -1.17
N GLN A 113 -4.34 -3.94 -1.23
CA GLN A 113 -3.39 -2.92 -1.67
C GLN A 113 -3.60 -2.55 -3.15
N GLY A 114 -3.94 -3.52 -4.01
CA GLY A 114 -4.28 -3.27 -5.42
C GLY A 114 -5.47 -2.31 -5.60
N PHE A 115 -6.44 -2.31 -4.67
CA PHE A 115 -7.50 -1.30 -4.63
C PHE A 115 -7.03 0.02 -4.01
N ALA A 116 -6.20 -0.04 -2.96
CA ALA A 116 -5.74 1.15 -2.22
C ALA A 116 -4.90 2.10 -3.07
N VAL A 117 -4.16 1.61 -4.06
CA VAL A 117 -3.42 2.43 -5.04
C VAL A 117 -4.30 3.52 -5.68
N PHE A 118 -5.61 3.28 -5.79
CA PHE A 118 -6.55 4.21 -6.41
C PHE A 118 -7.05 5.33 -5.51
N TYR A 119 -6.76 5.36 -4.20
CA TYR A 119 -7.16 6.47 -3.33
C TYR A 119 -6.65 7.81 -3.82
N ARG A 120 -5.37 7.89 -4.24
CA ARG A 120 -4.76 9.11 -4.78
C ARG A 120 -5.43 9.60 -6.07
N PHE A 121 -5.84 8.67 -6.94
CA PHE A 121 -6.55 9.01 -8.17
C PHE A 121 -8.00 9.44 -7.89
N ALA A 122 -8.66 8.81 -6.92
CA ALA A 122 -9.98 9.23 -6.49
C ALA A 122 -9.98 10.65 -5.88
N ALA A 123 -8.93 11.00 -5.15
CA ALA A 123 -8.74 12.35 -4.63
C ALA A 123 -8.47 13.37 -5.76
N ALA A 124 -7.68 12.99 -6.76
CA ALA A 124 -7.41 13.81 -7.93
C ALA A 124 -8.69 14.07 -8.77
N ASP A 125 -9.54 13.05 -8.93
CA ASP A 125 -10.80 13.18 -9.68
C ASP A 125 -11.85 14.01 -8.93
N ALA A 126 -11.79 14.04 -7.60
CA ALA A 126 -12.69 14.85 -6.77
C ALA A 126 -12.27 16.33 -6.71
N ALA A 127 -11.00 16.64 -7.04
CA ALA A 127 -10.42 17.97 -6.96
C ALA A 127 -10.53 18.73 -8.29
N ASP A 128 -10.64 20.06 -8.23
CA ASP A 128 -10.46 20.92 -9.38
C ASP A 128 -8.99 20.92 -9.85
N GLU A 129 -8.73 21.47 -11.04
CA GLU A 129 -7.40 21.47 -11.65
C GLU A 129 -6.34 22.15 -10.77
N ALA A 130 -6.69 23.24 -10.11
CA ALA A 130 -5.79 23.98 -9.23
C ALA A 130 -5.41 23.21 -7.96
N PHE A 131 -6.35 22.42 -7.41
CA PHE A 131 -6.16 21.68 -6.16
C PHE A 131 -5.73 20.21 -6.39
N ARG A 132 -5.80 19.69 -7.62
CA ARG A 132 -5.52 18.28 -7.97
C ARG A 132 -4.15 17.78 -7.49
N SER A 133 -3.09 18.53 -7.77
CA SER A 133 -1.73 18.18 -7.33
C SER A 133 -1.63 18.10 -5.80
N ARG A 134 -2.27 19.06 -5.11
CA ARG A 134 -2.30 19.12 -3.66
C ARG A 134 -3.12 17.97 -3.05
N ALA A 135 -4.22 17.58 -3.68
CA ALA A 135 -5.02 16.44 -3.25
C ALA A 135 -4.24 15.12 -3.31
N ILE A 136 -3.47 14.90 -4.38
CA ILE A 136 -2.57 13.74 -4.50
C ILE A 136 -1.52 13.76 -3.39
N SER A 137 -0.86 14.90 -3.17
CA SER A 137 0.18 15.03 -2.14
C SER A 137 -0.37 14.78 -0.74
N LEU A 138 -1.58 15.25 -0.42
CA LEU A 138 -2.22 15.00 0.87
C LEU A 138 -2.52 13.51 1.10
N VAL A 139 -2.95 12.80 0.06
CA VAL A 139 -3.15 11.34 0.15
C VAL A 139 -1.83 10.62 0.35
N LEU A 140 -0.77 10.99 -0.38
CA LEU A 140 0.57 10.40 -0.23
C LEU A 140 1.19 10.70 1.14
N ALA A 141 0.83 11.83 1.76
CA ALA A 141 1.25 12.16 3.12
C ALA A 141 0.79 11.13 4.17
N GLY A 142 -0.24 10.33 3.87
CA GLY A 142 -0.63 9.17 4.66
C GLY A 142 0.50 8.16 4.87
N GLY A 143 1.48 8.10 3.93
CA GLY A 143 2.67 7.29 4.09
C GLY A 143 3.58 7.71 5.25
N VAL A 144 3.66 9.01 5.56
CA VAL A 144 4.41 9.51 6.73
C VAL A 144 3.74 9.05 8.01
N VAL A 145 2.41 9.12 8.07
CA VAL A 145 1.62 8.60 9.20
C VAL A 145 1.88 7.10 9.38
N ALA A 146 1.86 6.35 8.29
CA ALA A 146 2.16 4.91 8.30
C ALA A 146 3.59 4.61 8.77
N GLY A 147 4.57 5.41 8.39
CA GLY A 147 5.96 5.27 8.83
C GLY A 147 6.12 5.44 10.34
N ILE A 148 5.33 6.30 10.97
CA ILE A 148 5.35 6.52 12.42
C ILE A 148 4.55 5.43 13.15
N PHE A 149 3.30 5.22 12.74
CA PHE A 149 2.35 4.38 13.47
C PHE A 149 2.50 2.88 13.13
N GLY A 150 2.88 2.52 11.91
CA GLY A 150 2.98 1.13 11.47
C GLY A 150 3.95 0.30 12.33
N PRO A 151 5.24 0.67 12.40
CA PRO A 151 6.23 -0.04 13.22
C PRO A 151 5.91 0.02 14.71
N THR A 152 5.35 1.14 15.19
CA THR A 152 4.96 1.29 16.60
C THR A 152 3.80 0.36 16.97
N LEU A 153 2.77 0.30 16.12
CA LEU A 153 1.64 -0.60 16.31
C LEU A 153 2.06 -2.07 16.20
N SER A 154 2.97 -2.41 15.27
CA SER A 154 3.47 -3.78 15.16
C SER A 154 4.21 -4.22 16.40
N GLN A 155 5.02 -3.36 17.01
CA GLN A 155 5.71 -3.67 18.26
C GLN A 155 4.72 -3.87 19.42
N TRP A 156 3.80 -2.92 19.58
CA TRP A 156 2.80 -2.98 20.64
C TRP A 156 1.89 -4.21 20.51
N SER A 157 1.43 -4.52 19.30
CA SER A 157 0.51 -5.64 19.07
C SER A 157 1.17 -7.01 19.01
N ARG A 158 2.49 -7.08 18.75
CA ARG A 158 3.25 -8.33 18.75
C ARG A 158 3.15 -9.08 20.08
N GLU A 159 3.17 -8.36 21.18
CA GLU A 159 3.24 -8.90 22.55
C GLU A 159 1.87 -9.05 23.20
N MET A 160 0.77 -8.73 22.49
CA MET A 160 -0.60 -8.84 23.04
C MET A 160 -0.99 -10.28 23.38
N PHE A 161 -0.44 -11.25 22.66
CA PHE A 161 -0.70 -12.67 22.85
C PHE A 161 0.65 -13.39 23.01
N PRO A 162 1.10 -13.64 24.26
CA PRO A 162 2.42 -14.25 24.53
C PRO A 162 2.61 -15.65 23.94
N SER A 163 1.49 -16.43 23.80
CA SER A 163 1.51 -17.76 23.15
C SER A 163 1.61 -17.69 21.64
N ASP A 164 1.09 -16.61 21.02
CA ASP A 164 0.87 -16.49 19.60
C ASP A 164 1.48 -15.18 19.08
N ILE A 165 2.80 -15.08 19.18
CA ILE A 165 3.56 -13.91 18.75
C ILE A 165 3.18 -13.56 17.29
N PHE A 166 2.87 -12.32 17.00
CA PHE A 166 2.36 -11.76 15.75
C PHE A 166 0.84 -11.92 15.48
N ALA A 167 0.07 -12.76 16.19
CA ALA A 167 -1.39 -12.83 16.00
C ALA A 167 -2.03 -11.47 16.25
N GLY A 168 -1.60 -10.72 17.27
CA GLY A 168 -2.04 -9.36 17.54
C GLY A 168 -1.79 -8.40 16.39
N CYS A 169 -0.66 -8.53 15.67
CA CYS A 169 -0.34 -7.68 14.52
C CYS A 169 -1.36 -7.85 13.39
N TYR A 170 -1.71 -9.10 13.08
CA TYR A 170 -2.75 -9.38 12.07
C TYR A 170 -4.15 -8.97 12.56
N GLY A 171 -4.43 -9.09 13.87
CA GLY A 171 -5.65 -8.57 14.49
C GLY A 171 -5.78 -7.05 14.33
N VAL A 172 -4.70 -6.30 14.51
CA VAL A 172 -4.67 -4.85 14.26
C VAL A 172 -4.93 -4.54 12.79
N ILE A 173 -4.42 -5.34 11.85
CA ILE A 173 -4.72 -5.18 10.42
C ILE A 173 -6.23 -5.30 10.17
N VAL A 174 -6.93 -6.26 10.80
CA VAL A 174 -8.40 -6.37 10.71
C VAL A 174 -9.06 -5.08 11.18
N LEU A 175 -8.67 -4.56 12.35
CA LEU A 175 -9.24 -3.33 12.91
C LEU A 175 -8.99 -2.11 12.00
N LEU A 176 -7.81 -2.00 11.41
CA LEU A 176 -7.48 -0.94 10.46
C LEU A 176 -8.39 -0.99 9.22
N TYR A 177 -8.62 -2.15 8.63
CA TYR A 177 -9.50 -2.27 7.47
C TYR A 177 -10.99 -2.11 7.83
N LEU A 178 -11.43 -2.49 9.03
CA LEU A 178 -12.74 -2.11 9.57
C LEU A 178 -12.87 -0.60 9.69
N GLY A 179 -11.82 0.09 10.14
CA GLY A 179 -11.76 1.54 10.18
C GLY A 179 -11.93 2.16 8.78
N ILE A 180 -11.31 1.59 7.75
CA ILE A 180 -11.51 2.03 6.35
C ILE A 180 -12.99 1.87 5.95
N LEU A 181 -13.62 0.74 6.25
CA LEU A 181 -15.06 0.55 5.97
C LEU A 181 -15.92 1.61 6.66
N GLY A 182 -15.58 2.00 7.89
CA GLY A 182 -16.25 3.08 8.63
C GLY A 182 -16.01 4.47 8.04
N LEU A 183 -14.86 4.72 7.44
CA LEU A 183 -14.50 6.00 6.82
C LEU A 183 -15.12 6.19 5.43
N LEU A 184 -15.23 5.14 4.63
CA LEU A 184 -15.71 5.21 3.25
C LEU A 184 -17.10 5.87 3.07
N PRO A 185 -18.09 5.66 3.95
CA PRO A 185 -19.39 6.35 3.88
C PRO A 185 -19.30 7.87 3.97
N LEU A 186 -18.25 8.39 4.62
CA LEU A 186 -18.07 9.84 4.81
C LEU A 186 -17.59 10.54 3.51
N ALA A 187 -17.00 9.80 2.56
CA ALA A 187 -16.61 10.33 1.27
C ALA A 187 -17.78 10.28 0.28
N ARG A 188 -18.07 11.42 -0.35
CA ARG A 188 -19.02 11.49 -1.48
C ARG A 188 -18.26 11.35 -2.77
N MET A 189 -18.18 10.13 -3.29
CA MET A 189 -17.52 9.86 -4.56
C MET A 189 -18.29 10.46 -5.73
N PRO A 190 -17.60 10.91 -6.81
CA PRO A 190 -18.25 11.32 -8.04
C PRO A 190 -19.20 10.24 -8.56
N PRO A 191 -20.29 10.62 -9.22
CA PRO A 191 -21.21 9.66 -9.84
C PRO A 191 -20.47 8.81 -10.87
N LEU A 192 -21.02 7.63 -11.16
CA LEU A 192 -20.53 6.77 -12.23
C LEU A 192 -20.58 7.52 -13.56
N LEU A 193 -19.53 7.37 -14.35
CA LEU A 193 -19.53 7.83 -15.75
C LEU A 193 -20.72 7.21 -16.50
N SER A 194 -21.32 7.97 -17.40
CA SER A 194 -22.38 7.48 -18.28
C SER A 194 -21.90 6.28 -19.11
N ARG A 195 -22.84 5.50 -19.66
CA ARG A 195 -22.48 4.36 -20.53
C ARG A 195 -21.67 4.79 -21.77
N GLU A 196 -21.92 5.99 -22.28
CA GLU A 196 -21.22 6.54 -23.44
C GLU A 196 -19.80 6.97 -23.09
N GLU A 197 -19.60 7.69 -21.98
CA GLU A 197 -18.27 8.05 -21.49
C GLU A 197 -17.41 6.82 -21.14
N ARG A 198 -18.04 5.74 -20.64
CA ARG A 198 -17.36 4.47 -20.38
C ARG A 198 -16.95 3.72 -21.65
N ARG A 199 -17.66 3.90 -22.76
CA ARG A 199 -17.35 3.31 -24.06
C ARG A 199 -16.23 4.05 -24.81
N GLN A 200 -15.96 5.30 -24.47
CA GLN A 200 -14.78 6.00 -24.98
C GLN A 200 -13.54 5.33 -24.40
N SER A 201 -13.06 4.28 -25.06
CA SER A 201 -11.85 3.57 -24.68
C SER A 201 -10.66 4.51 -24.85
N GLY A 202 -9.81 4.56 -23.82
CA GLY A 202 -8.52 5.24 -23.94
C GLY A 202 -7.66 4.60 -25.04
N ARG A 203 -6.49 5.17 -25.29
CA ARG A 203 -5.54 4.63 -26.26
C ARG A 203 -5.23 3.15 -25.98
N PRO A 204 -5.16 2.28 -27.00
CA PRO A 204 -4.78 0.87 -26.81
C PRO A 204 -3.43 0.74 -26.07
N LEU A 205 -3.35 -0.19 -25.14
CA LEU A 205 -2.13 -0.41 -24.34
C LEU A 205 -0.89 -0.64 -25.23
N VAL A 206 -1.05 -1.33 -26.35
CA VAL A 206 0.05 -1.58 -27.30
C VAL A 206 0.63 -0.26 -27.85
N VAL A 207 -0.23 0.74 -28.12
CA VAL A 207 0.22 2.06 -28.60
C VAL A 207 0.99 2.81 -27.52
N ILE A 208 0.57 2.67 -26.26
CA ILE A 208 1.26 3.29 -25.10
C ILE A 208 2.61 2.62 -24.89
N LEU A 209 2.66 1.29 -24.87
CA LEU A 209 3.87 0.50 -24.62
C LEU A 209 4.92 0.63 -25.75
N ARG A 210 4.55 1.06 -26.95
CA ARG A 210 5.49 1.37 -28.03
C ARG A 210 6.17 2.74 -27.88
N GLN A 211 5.73 3.56 -26.93
CA GLN A 211 6.37 4.86 -26.71
C GLN A 211 7.64 4.68 -25.85
N PRO A 212 8.83 5.13 -26.31
CA PRO A 212 10.08 4.99 -25.53
C PRO A 212 9.98 5.57 -24.13
N VAL A 213 9.30 6.71 -23.97
CA VAL A 213 9.08 7.36 -22.68
C VAL A 213 8.28 6.46 -21.73
N ALA A 214 7.26 5.74 -22.22
CA ALA A 214 6.49 4.81 -21.41
C ALA A 214 7.32 3.60 -20.97
N VAL A 215 8.16 3.07 -21.86
CA VAL A 215 9.08 1.96 -21.57
C VAL A 215 10.09 2.36 -20.50
N VAL A 216 10.74 3.52 -20.66
CA VAL A 216 11.71 4.04 -19.68
C VAL A 216 11.03 4.26 -18.32
N ALA A 217 9.83 4.86 -18.28
CA ALA A 217 9.10 5.07 -17.04
C ALA A 217 8.74 3.75 -16.34
N LEU A 218 8.32 2.73 -17.10
CA LEU A 218 8.02 1.39 -16.58
C LEU A 218 9.27 0.72 -16.01
N LEU A 219 10.37 0.72 -16.75
CA LEU A 219 11.65 0.11 -16.31
C LEU A 219 12.20 0.82 -15.08
N ALA A 220 12.22 2.16 -15.06
CA ALA A 220 12.67 2.93 -13.91
C ALA A 220 11.81 2.65 -12.66
N GLY A 221 10.48 2.62 -12.83
CA GLY A 221 9.57 2.27 -11.74
C GLY A 221 9.75 0.83 -11.25
N MET A 222 9.92 -0.12 -12.15
CA MET A 222 10.13 -1.53 -11.82
C MET A 222 11.44 -1.75 -11.06
N ILE A 223 12.54 -1.17 -11.54
CA ILE A 223 13.86 -1.29 -10.90
C ILE A 223 13.84 -0.59 -9.54
N GLY A 224 13.39 0.66 -9.48
CA GLY A 224 13.36 1.43 -8.22
C GLY A 224 12.48 0.77 -7.15
N TYR A 225 11.29 0.29 -7.52
CA TYR A 225 10.42 -0.42 -6.60
C TYR A 225 11.01 -1.78 -6.19
N GLY A 226 11.65 -2.49 -7.12
CA GLY A 226 12.32 -3.76 -6.86
C GLY A 226 13.46 -3.62 -5.84
N VAL A 227 14.32 -2.63 -5.99
CA VAL A 227 15.41 -2.32 -5.05
C VAL A 227 14.84 -1.97 -3.67
N MET A 228 13.83 -1.10 -3.63
CA MET A 228 13.16 -0.74 -2.38
C MET A 228 12.55 -1.96 -1.68
N ALA A 229 11.80 -2.79 -2.41
CA ALA A 229 11.17 -3.98 -1.87
C ALA A 229 12.20 -5.00 -1.36
N PHE A 230 13.31 -5.16 -2.08
CA PHE A 230 14.42 -5.99 -1.66
C PHE A 230 15.02 -5.52 -0.34
N LEU A 231 15.34 -4.24 -0.21
CA LEU A 231 15.89 -3.68 1.02
C LEU A 231 14.93 -3.83 2.20
N MET A 232 13.64 -3.52 2.02
CA MET A 232 12.64 -3.66 3.08
C MET A 232 12.43 -5.12 3.53
N THR A 233 12.63 -6.09 2.63
CA THR A 233 12.44 -7.50 2.94
C THR A 233 13.70 -8.13 3.54
N ALA A 234 14.87 -7.80 2.98
CA ALA A 234 16.14 -8.39 3.40
C ALA A 234 16.66 -7.81 4.72
N THR A 235 16.39 -6.53 5.01
CA THR A 235 16.93 -5.86 6.21
C THR A 235 16.47 -6.50 7.52
N PRO A 236 15.17 -6.74 7.77
CA PRO A 236 14.75 -7.42 9.00
C PRO A 236 15.38 -8.80 9.16
N LEU A 237 15.44 -9.55 8.06
CA LEU A 237 16.00 -10.91 8.07
C LEU A 237 17.50 -10.89 8.39
N ALA A 238 18.27 -10.01 7.72
CA ALA A 238 19.70 -9.86 7.98
C ALA A 238 19.98 -9.42 9.43
N MET A 239 19.24 -8.43 9.93
CA MET A 239 19.40 -7.95 11.30
C MET A 239 19.08 -9.04 12.34
N THR A 240 18.03 -9.84 12.09
CA THR A 240 17.70 -10.98 12.96
C THR A 240 18.83 -12.02 12.98
N HIS A 241 19.43 -12.35 11.84
CA HIS A 241 20.59 -13.24 11.76
C HIS A 241 21.83 -12.70 12.47
N HIS A 242 21.98 -11.39 12.58
CA HIS A 242 23.05 -10.73 13.33
C HIS A 242 22.66 -10.44 14.80
N HIS A 243 21.59 -11.07 15.31
CA HIS A 243 21.14 -10.98 16.70
C HIS A 243 20.71 -9.57 17.15
N PHE A 244 20.30 -8.69 16.23
CA PHE A 244 19.67 -7.42 16.58
C PHE A 244 18.27 -7.66 17.13
N GLU A 245 17.86 -6.83 18.09
CA GLU A 245 16.53 -6.90 18.66
C GLU A 245 15.45 -6.38 17.70
N PHE A 246 14.20 -6.76 17.97
CA PHE A 246 13.04 -6.28 17.20
C PHE A 246 12.95 -4.74 17.16
N SER A 247 13.32 -4.06 18.25
CA SER A 247 13.35 -2.60 18.37
C SER A 247 14.30 -1.94 17.38
N ASP A 248 15.43 -2.58 17.07
CA ASP A 248 16.47 -2.02 16.22
C ASP A 248 16.05 -2.01 14.76
N TRP A 249 15.72 -3.17 14.21
CA TRP A 249 15.31 -3.23 12.81
C TRP A 249 13.93 -2.58 12.56
N ARG A 250 13.04 -2.55 13.58
CA ARG A 250 11.84 -1.73 13.53
C ARG A 250 12.16 -0.26 13.27
N SER A 251 13.16 0.27 13.99
CA SER A 251 13.60 1.66 13.84
C SER A 251 14.17 1.91 12.44
N VAL A 252 14.95 0.98 11.90
CA VAL A 252 15.47 1.05 10.53
C VAL A 252 14.33 1.13 9.51
N ILE A 253 13.34 0.23 9.61
CA ILE A 253 12.17 0.27 8.72
C ILE A 253 11.38 1.57 8.88
N GLN A 254 11.22 2.06 10.10
CA GLN A 254 10.54 3.33 10.37
C GLN A 254 11.21 4.49 9.64
N TRP A 255 12.52 4.64 9.78
CA TRP A 255 13.28 5.70 9.11
C TRP A 255 13.30 5.53 7.60
N HIS A 256 13.36 4.30 7.09
CA HIS A 256 13.25 4.02 5.66
C HIS A 256 11.90 4.50 5.10
N VAL A 257 10.78 4.13 5.74
CA VAL A 257 9.44 4.56 5.30
C VAL A 257 9.28 6.07 5.39
N LEU A 258 9.77 6.71 6.45
CA LEU A 258 9.77 8.16 6.55
C LEU A 258 10.59 8.80 5.43
N GLY A 259 11.78 8.28 5.14
CA GLY A 259 12.63 8.73 4.03
C GLY A 259 11.98 8.58 2.66
N MET A 260 11.13 7.56 2.45
CA MET A 260 10.36 7.39 1.21
C MET A 260 9.30 8.48 1.01
N PHE A 261 8.58 8.86 2.06
CA PHE A 261 7.39 9.71 1.94
C PHE A 261 7.64 11.16 2.30
N ALA A 262 8.55 11.49 3.23
CA ALA A 262 8.83 12.86 3.61
C ALA A 262 9.31 13.75 2.45
N PRO A 263 10.19 13.29 1.54
CA PRO A 263 10.62 14.10 0.40
C PRO A 263 9.49 14.45 -0.56
N SER A 264 8.40 13.65 -0.61
CA SER A 264 7.29 13.88 -1.55
C SER A 264 6.61 15.25 -1.36
N PHE A 265 6.69 15.84 -0.17
CA PHE A 265 6.17 17.19 0.09
C PHE A 265 6.90 18.28 -0.70
N VAL A 266 8.19 18.09 -0.97
CA VAL A 266 9.05 19.07 -1.65
C VAL A 266 9.37 18.68 -3.08
N THR A 267 9.38 17.39 -3.40
CA THR A 267 9.74 16.83 -4.72
C THR A 267 8.90 17.43 -5.85
N GLY A 268 7.59 17.63 -5.64
CA GLY A 268 6.71 18.27 -6.63
C GLY A 268 7.14 19.70 -6.99
N SER A 269 7.64 20.46 -6.02
CA SER A 269 8.16 21.82 -6.23
C SER A 269 9.53 21.79 -6.93
N ILE A 270 10.36 20.81 -6.62
CA ILE A 270 11.66 20.60 -7.27
C ILE A 270 11.46 20.23 -8.73
N ILE A 271 10.56 19.29 -9.02
CA ILE A 271 10.22 18.87 -10.39
C ILE A 271 9.78 20.06 -11.26
N LYS A 272 8.99 20.98 -10.71
CA LYS A 272 8.57 22.19 -11.43
C LYS A 272 9.73 23.10 -11.81
N ARG A 273 10.81 23.12 -11.02
CA ARG A 273 11.98 24.01 -11.23
C ARG A 273 13.05 23.35 -12.11
N VAL A 274 13.32 22.08 -11.89
CA VAL A 274 14.49 21.39 -12.45
C VAL A 274 14.10 20.37 -13.54
N GLY A 275 12.82 20.03 -13.65
CA GLY A 275 12.30 19.03 -14.59
C GLY A 275 12.34 17.60 -14.04
N VAL A 276 11.49 16.74 -14.61
CA VAL A 276 11.29 15.36 -14.14
C VAL A 276 12.57 14.51 -14.30
N LEU A 277 13.25 14.61 -15.45
CA LEU A 277 14.42 13.78 -15.74
C LEU A 277 15.59 14.06 -14.81
N ASN A 278 15.83 15.35 -14.48
CA ASN A 278 16.91 15.73 -13.56
C ASN A 278 16.63 15.24 -12.13
N VAL A 279 15.36 15.25 -11.71
CA VAL A 279 14.97 14.71 -10.39
C VAL A 279 15.10 13.19 -10.36
N LEU A 280 14.76 12.48 -11.43
CA LEU A 280 15.01 11.05 -11.54
C LEU A 280 16.51 10.73 -11.45
N TRP A 281 17.35 11.48 -12.15
CA TRP A 281 18.80 11.36 -12.08
C TRP A 281 19.32 11.55 -10.65
N LEU A 282 18.90 12.61 -9.97
CA LEU A 282 19.29 12.88 -8.58
C LEU A 282 18.84 11.76 -7.60
N GLY A 283 17.76 11.05 -7.91
CA GLY A 283 17.27 9.94 -7.10
C GLY A 283 17.97 8.61 -7.35
N THR A 284 18.86 8.52 -8.36
CA THR A 284 19.62 7.30 -8.69
C THR A 284 21.08 7.37 -8.22
N VAL A 285 21.54 8.52 -7.76
CA VAL A 285 22.86 8.78 -7.17
C VAL A 285 22.75 8.83 -5.66
#